data_af7027ddf7c8ce4c3f705dca2d64ecde
#
_entry.id   af7027ddf7c8ce4c3f705dca2d64ecde
#
_cell.length_a   1.000
_cell.length_b   1.000
_cell.length_c   1.000
_cell.angle_alpha   90.00
_cell.angle_beta   90.00
_cell.angle_gamma   90.00
#
_symmetry.space_group_name_H-M   'P 1'
#
loop_
_entity.id
_entity.type
_entity.pdbx_description
1 polymer ?
#
loop_
_entity_poly.entity_id
_entity_poly.type
_entity_poly.pdbx_seq_one_letter_code
_entity_poly.pdbx_strand_id
1 'polypeptide(L)'
;MGKARAVGLNHIALEVGDIEEALAFYGRLFEFTLRGKSENAAFIDLGDQFIALQKGRKQPSDDGRHFGLVVDDKEAVRQALAAAGVKVLPGRFLDFLDPWGNRIEIVGYDNIQFTKAPHVLRGMGLARLVKAPQAIKELAEKGMAPD
;
A
#
# COMPACT_ATOMS: atom_id res chain seq x y z
N MET A 1 13.76 -32.61 -6.76
CA MET A 1 13.15 -31.55 -5.91
C MET A 1 12.43 -30.54 -6.80
N GLY A 2 11.26 -30.09 -6.40
CA GLY A 2 10.49 -29.12 -7.14
C GLY A 2 11.03 -27.70 -7.03
N LYS A 3 10.49 -26.80 -7.86
CA LYS A 3 10.81 -25.37 -7.80
C LYS A 3 10.17 -24.74 -6.57
N ALA A 4 10.82 -23.69 -6.03
CA ALA A 4 10.21 -22.88 -4.98
C ALA A 4 8.98 -22.17 -5.52
N ARG A 5 8.06 -21.83 -4.62
CA ARG A 5 6.85 -21.05 -4.93
C ARG A 5 7.02 -19.63 -4.41
N ALA A 6 6.60 -18.66 -5.22
CA ALA A 6 6.47 -17.29 -4.74
C ALA A 6 5.22 -17.23 -3.85
N VAL A 7 5.33 -16.66 -2.66
CA VAL A 7 4.24 -16.66 -1.67
C VAL A 7 3.73 -15.28 -1.31
N GLY A 8 4.44 -14.22 -1.68
CA GLY A 8 3.99 -12.87 -1.39
C GLY A 8 5.09 -11.83 -1.59
N LEU A 9 4.77 -10.61 -1.23
CA LEU A 9 5.70 -9.49 -1.28
C LEU A 9 6.11 -9.13 0.14
N ASN A 10 7.42 -9.02 0.37
CA ASN A 10 7.97 -8.56 1.65
C ASN A 10 7.94 -7.04 1.72
N HIS A 11 8.38 -6.37 0.66
CA HIS A 11 8.44 -4.91 0.60
C HIS A 11 8.43 -4.40 -0.84
N ILE A 12 8.21 -3.10 -0.94
CA ILE A 12 8.35 -2.33 -2.18
C ILE A 12 9.30 -1.19 -1.87
N ALA A 13 10.25 -0.92 -2.77
CA ALA A 13 11.17 0.20 -2.64
C ALA A 13 10.75 1.33 -3.59
N LEU A 14 10.58 2.53 -3.04
CA LEU A 14 10.25 3.74 -3.79
C LEU A 14 11.42 4.71 -3.71
N GLU A 15 11.86 5.19 -4.85
CA GLU A 15 12.90 6.22 -4.90
C GLU A 15 12.28 7.60 -4.84
N VAL A 16 12.73 8.40 -3.89
CA VAL A 16 12.20 9.75 -3.59
C VAL A 16 13.34 10.77 -3.59
N GLY A 17 13.00 12.05 -3.70
CA GLY A 17 14.00 13.11 -3.70
C GLY A 17 14.55 13.45 -2.32
N ASP A 18 13.71 13.37 -1.30
CA ASP A 18 14.07 13.70 0.09
C ASP A 18 13.22 12.88 1.06
N ILE A 19 13.85 12.33 2.09
CA ILE A 19 13.15 11.45 3.04
C ILE A 19 12.14 12.22 3.88
N GLU A 20 12.52 13.38 4.43
CA GLU A 20 11.59 14.17 5.27
C GLU A 20 10.38 14.67 4.48
N GLU A 21 10.61 15.12 3.24
CA GLU A 21 9.51 15.53 2.36
C GLU A 21 8.59 14.36 2.02
N ALA A 22 9.17 13.18 1.79
CA ALA A 22 8.41 11.98 1.50
C ALA A 22 7.53 11.57 2.69
N LEU A 23 8.11 11.58 3.90
CA LEU A 23 7.34 11.26 5.11
C LEU A 23 6.23 12.28 5.36
N ALA A 24 6.49 13.56 5.10
CA ALA A 24 5.47 14.60 5.22
C ALA A 24 4.34 14.39 4.19
N PHE A 25 4.69 14.06 2.96
CA PHE A 25 3.69 13.79 1.91
C PHE A 25 2.82 12.58 2.27
N TYR A 26 3.44 11.44 2.56
CA TYR A 26 2.69 10.21 2.87
C TYR A 26 1.93 10.33 4.19
N GLY A 27 2.44 11.10 5.15
CA GLY A 27 1.77 11.35 6.43
C GLY A 27 0.50 12.19 6.32
N ARG A 28 0.34 12.94 5.22
CA ARG A 28 -0.93 13.62 4.94
C ARG A 28 -2.00 12.70 4.38
N LEU A 29 -1.60 11.54 3.82
CA LEU A 29 -2.51 10.59 3.19
C LEU A 29 -2.83 9.39 4.07
N PHE A 30 -1.87 8.96 4.89
CA PHE A 30 -1.96 7.71 5.65
C PHE A 30 -1.45 7.90 7.08
N GLU A 31 -2.03 7.15 7.99
CA GLU A 31 -1.50 6.97 9.32
C GLU A 31 -0.54 5.76 9.31
N PHE A 32 0.68 5.93 9.80
CA PHE A 32 1.67 4.84 9.82
C PHE A 32 2.72 5.05 10.90
N THR A 33 3.42 3.97 11.21
CA THR A 33 4.63 4.00 12.03
C THR A 33 5.84 3.59 11.17
N LEU A 34 7.04 3.88 11.65
CA LEU A 34 8.26 3.52 10.94
C LEU A 34 8.93 2.32 11.61
N ARG A 35 9.44 1.38 10.82
CA ARG A 35 10.34 0.33 11.31
C ARG A 35 11.72 0.90 11.60
N GLY A 36 12.12 1.94 10.85
CA GLY A 36 13.41 2.57 11.00
C GLY A 36 13.54 3.74 10.06
N LYS A 37 14.57 4.54 10.31
CA LYS A 37 14.84 5.75 9.53
C LYS A 37 16.31 6.11 9.62
N SER A 38 16.87 6.57 8.49
CA SER A 38 18.19 7.17 8.42
C SER A 38 18.11 8.40 7.54
N GLU A 39 19.23 9.05 7.26
CA GLU A 39 19.28 10.18 6.35
C GLU A 39 18.84 9.82 4.93
N ASN A 40 19.14 8.62 4.50
CA ASN A 40 18.92 8.21 3.10
C ASN A 40 17.79 7.20 2.90
N ALA A 41 17.13 6.77 3.96
CA ALA A 41 16.06 5.78 3.86
C ALA A 41 15.09 5.89 5.03
N ALA A 42 13.84 5.47 4.78
CA ALA A 42 12.84 5.28 5.83
C ALA A 42 11.99 4.06 5.47
N PHE A 43 11.50 3.36 6.48
CA PHE A 43 10.75 2.13 6.29
C PHE A 43 9.38 2.28 6.93
N ILE A 44 8.36 2.45 6.08
CA ILE A 44 6.96 2.56 6.52
C ILE A 44 6.45 1.17 6.84
N ASP A 45 6.01 0.98 8.07
CA ASP A 45 5.54 -0.32 8.54
C ASP A 45 4.11 -0.61 8.06
N LEU A 46 3.91 -1.79 7.47
CA LEU A 46 2.60 -2.31 7.06
C LEU A 46 2.27 -3.60 7.81
N GLY A 47 2.87 -3.81 8.99
CA GLY A 47 2.69 -5.01 9.79
C GLY A 47 3.70 -6.09 9.41
N ASP A 48 3.30 -7.01 8.57
CA ASP A 48 4.17 -8.09 8.07
C ASP A 48 4.88 -7.75 6.75
N GLN A 49 4.68 -6.53 6.26
CA GLN A 49 5.32 -5.99 5.06
C GLN A 49 5.79 -4.57 5.35
N PHE A 50 6.48 -3.95 4.40
CA PHE A 50 6.86 -2.53 4.55
C PHE A 50 7.09 -1.86 3.19
N ILE A 51 7.09 -0.54 3.20
CA ILE A 51 7.52 0.28 2.07
C ILE A 51 8.86 0.91 2.45
N ALA A 52 9.89 0.69 1.62
CA ALA A 52 11.17 1.35 1.77
C ALA A 52 11.17 2.63 0.93
N LEU A 53 11.39 3.76 1.56
CA LEU A 53 11.64 5.03 0.87
C LEU A 53 13.16 5.21 0.80
N GLN A 54 13.68 5.38 -0.42
CA GLN A 54 15.12 5.50 -0.66
C GLN A 54 15.39 6.82 -1.37
N LYS A 55 16.33 7.61 -0.84
CA LYS A 55 16.70 8.89 -1.44
C LYS A 55 17.45 8.68 -2.74
N GLY A 56 17.12 9.47 -3.76
CA GLY A 56 17.89 9.52 -4.98
C GLY A 56 17.19 9.04 -6.25
N ARG A 57 15.97 9.52 -6.49
CA ARG A 57 15.27 9.15 -7.73
C ARG A 57 15.92 9.82 -8.93
N LYS A 58 16.19 9.01 -9.98
CA LYS A 58 16.80 9.45 -11.24
C LYS A 58 15.94 9.14 -12.46
N GLN A 59 14.86 8.40 -12.31
CA GLN A 59 14.02 7.98 -13.42
C GLN A 59 12.81 8.93 -13.56
N PRO A 60 12.19 8.99 -14.76
CA PRO A 60 10.99 9.82 -14.95
C PRO A 60 9.80 9.26 -14.19
N SER A 61 8.69 10.02 -14.19
CA SER A 61 7.43 9.57 -13.58
C SER A 61 6.96 8.26 -14.17
N ASP A 62 6.38 7.41 -13.31
CA ASP A 62 5.77 6.16 -13.74
C ASP A 62 4.51 6.45 -14.57
N ASP A 63 4.32 5.69 -15.63
CA ASP A 63 3.09 5.70 -16.40
C ASP A 63 2.31 4.40 -16.14
N GLY A 64 2.70 3.30 -16.75
CA GLY A 64 2.05 2.01 -16.50
C GLY A 64 2.52 1.31 -15.23
N ARG A 65 3.78 1.51 -14.86
CA ARG A 65 4.34 0.87 -13.67
C ARG A 65 3.74 1.46 -12.40
N HIS A 66 3.16 0.61 -11.55
CA HIS A 66 2.53 1.02 -10.31
C HIS A 66 2.46 -0.16 -9.35
N PHE A 67 2.05 0.10 -8.12
CA PHE A 67 1.69 -0.97 -7.19
C PHE A 67 0.35 -0.63 -6.51
N GLY A 68 -0.34 -1.68 -6.05
CA GLY A 68 -1.58 -1.54 -5.31
C GLY A 68 -1.31 -1.47 -3.82
N LEU A 69 -1.63 -0.34 -3.20
CA LEU A 69 -1.53 -0.16 -1.77
C LEU A 69 -2.89 -0.45 -1.13
N VAL A 70 -2.92 -1.43 -0.26
CA VAL A 70 -4.15 -1.85 0.41
C VAL A 70 -4.39 -0.96 1.62
N VAL A 71 -5.60 -0.43 1.72
CA VAL A 71 -6.01 0.43 2.84
C VAL A 71 -7.29 -0.11 3.49
N ASP A 72 -7.51 0.29 4.73
CA ASP A 72 -8.74 -0.05 5.47
C ASP A 72 -9.94 0.80 5.04
N ASP A 73 -9.70 2.03 4.57
CA ASP A 73 -10.77 2.97 4.20
C ASP A 73 -10.36 3.75 2.95
N LYS A 74 -10.80 3.26 1.81
CA LYS A 74 -10.47 3.86 0.50
C LYS A 74 -11.04 5.27 0.36
N GLU A 75 -12.23 5.52 0.90
CA GLU A 75 -12.87 6.84 0.81
C GLU A 75 -12.11 7.88 1.64
N ALA A 76 -11.57 7.48 2.80
CA ALA A 76 -10.73 8.37 3.59
C ALA A 76 -9.48 8.81 2.82
N VAL A 77 -8.89 7.90 2.04
CA VAL A 77 -7.74 8.25 1.18
C VAL A 77 -8.15 9.22 0.09
N ARG A 78 -9.31 9.01 -0.54
CA ARG A 78 -9.83 9.93 -1.57
C ARG A 78 -9.97 11.35 -1.01
N GLN A 79 -10.52 11.48 0.19
CA GLN A 79 -10.69 12.77 0.86
C GLN A 79 -9.34 13.39 1.24
N ALA A 80 -8.39 12.58 1.72
CA ALA A 80 -7.05 13.05 2.07
C ALA A 80 -6.28 13.55 0.84
N LEU A 81 -6.40 12.87 -0.30
CA LEU A 81 -5.80 13.32 -1.55
C LEU A 81 -6.34 14.69 -1.95
N ALA A 82 -7.65 14.87 -1.90
CA ALA A 82 -8.29 16.15 -2.21
C ALA A 82 -7.81 17.25 -1.26
N ALA A 83 -7.77 16.97 0.04
CA ALA A 83 -7.33 17.94 1.05
C ALA A 83 -5.84 18.33 0.87
N ALA A 84 -5.02 17.39 0.41
CA ALA A 84 -3.60 17.64 0.15
C ALA A 84 -3.33 18.26 -1.23
N GLY A 85 -4.37 18.46 -2.05
CA GLY A 85 -4.21 19.02 -3.39
C GLY A 85 -3.55 18.05 -4.37
N VAL A 86 -3.63 16.74 -4.11
CA VAL A 86 -3.05 15.72 -4.97
C VAL A 86 -4.07 15.28 -5.99
N LYS A 87 -3.69 15.35 -7.27
CA LYS A 87 -4.58 14.98 -8.37
C LYS A 87 -4.74 13.48 -8.47
N VAL A 88 -5.98 13.01 -8.52
CA VAL A 88 -6.29 11.63 -8.87
C VAL A 88 -6.15 11.48 -10.38
N LEU A 89 -5.43 10.45 -10.83
CA LEU A 89 -5.22 10.21 -12.25
C LEU A 89 -6.51 9.75 -12.93
N PRO A 90 -6.70 10.06 -14.21
CA PRO A 90 -7.92 9.63 -14.93
C PRO A 90 -7.99 8.10 -15.04
N GLY A 91 -9.22 7.56 -15.01
CA GLY A 91 -9.47 6.14 -15.11
C GLY A 91 -10.44 5.66 -14.04
N ARG A 92 -10.67 4.34 -14.02
CA ARG A 92 -11.63 3.73 -13.09
C ARG A 92 -11.06 3.43 -11.71
N PHE A 93 -9.74 3.48 -11.56
CA PHE A 93 -9.06 3.18 -10.30
C PHE A 93 -8.62 4.45 -9.58
N LEU A 94 -8.38 4.35 -8.28
CA LEU A 94 -7.93 5.49 -7.47
C LEU A 94 -6.40 5.52 -7.48
N ASP A 95 -5.84 6.11 -8.55
CA ASP A 95 -4.40 6.21 -8.74
C ASP A 95 -3.94 7.65 -8.54
N PHE A 96 -2.73 7.81 -8.00
CA PHE A 96 -2.08 9.12 -7.92
C PHE A 96 -0.57 8.96 -8.06
N LEU A 97 0.11 10.08 -8.33
CA LEU A 97 1.58 10.15 -8.32
C LEU A 97 2.04 10.85 -7.05
N ASP A 98 3.10 10.33 -6.43
CA ASP A 98 3.77 11.09 -5.39
C ASP A 98 4.58 12.23 -6.03
N PRO A 99 5.20 13.14 -5.25
CA PRO A 99 5.93 14.28 -5.83
C PRO A 99 7.07 13.91 -6.78
N TRP A 100 7.56 12.68 -6.71
CA TRP A 100 8.68 12.22 -7.55
C TRP A 100 8.25 11.31 -8.68
N GLY A 101 6.95 11.10 -8.84
CA GLY A 101 6.41 10.32 -9.94
C GLY A 101 6.24 8.84 -9.69
N ASN A 102 6.27 8.38 -8.44
CA ASN A 102 5.89 7.01 -8.11
C ASN A 102 4.37 6.90 -8.22
N ARG A 103 3.87 5.94 -9.01
CA ARG A 103 2.43 5.74 -9.21
C ARG A 103 1.89 4.70 -8.25
N ILE A 104 0.85 5.08 -7.52
CA ILE A 104 0.22 4.25 -6.50
C ILE A 104 -1.26 4.11 -6.81
N GLU A 105 -1.75 2.86 -6.81
CA GLU A 105 -3.18 2.57 -6.89
C GLU A 105 -3.67 2.21 -5.49
N ILE A 106 -4.75 2.83 -5.04
CA ILE A 106 -5.35 2.55 -3.73
C ILE A 106 -6.43 1.49 -3.90
N VAL A 107 -6.32 0.42 -3.12
CA VAL A 107 -7.30 -0.67 -3.12
C VAL A 107 -7.83 -0.91 -1.71
N GLY A 108 -9.13 -1.17 -1.59
CA GLY A 108 -9.76 -1.44 -0.30
C GLY A 108 -9.60 -2.90 0.11
N TYR A 109 -9.22 -3.15 1.34
CA TYR A 109 -9.00 -4.50 1.87
C TYR A 109 -10.19 -5.44 1.67
N ASP A 110 -11.41 -4.92 1.82
CA ASP A 110 -12.63 -5.73 1.78
C ASP A 110 -12.94 -6.31 0.39
N ASN A 111 -12.51 -5.64 -0.69
CA ASN A 111 -12.91 -5.98 -2.06
C ASN A 111 -11.87 -6.76 -2.86
N ILE A 112 -10.77 -7.17 -2.23
CA ILE A 112 -9.66 -7.84 -2.91
C ILE A 112 -9.34 -9.19 -2.26
N GLN A 113 -8.55 -10.01 -2.94
CA GLN A 113 -8.19 -11.33 -2.40
C GLN A 113 -7.07 -11.27 -1.37
N PHE A 114 -6.19 -10.25 -1.42
CA PHE A 114 -5.13 -10.12 -0.42
C PHE A 114 -5.73 -10.16 0.98
N THR A 115 -5.19 -11.02 1.84
CA THR A 115 -5.71 -11.24 3.19
C THR A 115 -4.56 -11.33 4.18
N LYS A 116 -4.61 -10.53 5.24
CA LYS A 116 -3.67 -10.63 6.35
C LYS A 116 -4.18 -11.64 7.37
N ALA A 117 -3.25 -12.34 8.01
CA ALA A 117 -3.59 -13.24 9.09
C ALA A 117 -4.27 -12.47 10.24
N PRO A 118 -5.27 -13.09 10.92
CA PRO A 118 -6.00 -12.42 11.99
C PRO A 118 -5.09 -11.86 13.11
N HIS A 119 -4.04 -12.58 13.49
CA HIS A 119 -3.12 -12.11 14.54
C HIS A 119 -2.31 -10.88 14.09
N VAL A 120 -2.00 -10.77 12.81
CA VAL A 120 -1.32 -9.59 12.26
C VAL A 120 -2.26 -8.38 12.29
N LEU A 121 -3.52 -8.56 11.85
CA LEU A 121 -4.53 -7.50 11.93
C LEU A 121 -4.75 -7.02 13.37
N ARG A 122 -4.79 -7.96 14.34
CA ARG A 122 -4.92 -7.58 15.75
C ARG A 122 -3.76 -6.71 16.21
N GLY A 123 -2.54 -7.10 15.84
CA GLY A 123 -1.34 -6.34 16.21
C GLY A 123 -1.31 -4.94 15.59
N MET A 124 -1.96 -4.76 14.45
CA MET A 124 -2.06 -3.47 13.78
C MET A 124 -3.24 -2.62 14.27
N GLY A 125 -4.08 -3.15 15.17
CA GLY A 125 -5.30 -2.47 15.60
C GLY A 125 -6.42 -2.51 14.58
N LEU A 126 -6.39 -3.48 13.67
CA LEU A 126 -7.32 -3.60 12.53
C LEU A 126 -8.15 -4.90 12.59
N ALA A 127 -8.38 -5.46 13.78
CA ALA A 127 -9.12 -6.71 13.95
C ALA A 127 -10.54 -6.67 13.35
N ARG A 128 -11.08 -5.46 13.14
CA ARG A 128 -12.42 -5.26 12.59
C ARG A 128 -12.50 -5.48 11.07
N LEU A 129 -11.36 -5.53 10.38
CA LEU A 129 -11.36 -5.65 8.92
C LEU A 129 -11.85 -7.02 8.49
N VAL A 130 -12.81 -7.02 7.56
CA VAL A 130 -13.41 -8.24 7.02
C VAL A 130 -13.53 -8.13 5.51
N LYS A 131 -13.70 -9.26 4.85
CA LYS A 131 -13.87 -9.33 3.41
C LYS A 131 -15.34 -9.19 3.03
N ALA A 132 -15.60 -8.49 1.93
CA ALA A 132 -16.93 -8.44 1.31
C ALA A 132 -17.29 -9.81 0.69
N PRO A 133 -18.59 -10.10 0.50
CA PRO A 133 -19.02 -11.40 -0.03
C PRO A 133 -18.37 -11.80 -1.34
N GLN A 134 -18.13 -10.87 -2.26
CA GLN A 134 -17.50 -11.17 -3.54
C GLN A 134 -16.04 -11.63 -3.37
N ALA A 135 -15.28 -10.97 -2.48
CA ALA A 135 -13.90 -11.39 -2.20
C ALA A 135 -13.87 -12.78 -1.53
N ILE A 136 -14.81 -13.06 -0.62
CA ILE A 136 -14.93 -14.38 0.01
C ILE A 136 -15.21 -15.43 -1.04
N LYS A 137 -16.11 -15.16 -1.99
CA LYS A 137 -16.44 -16.08 -3.08
C LYS A 137 -15.19 -16.40 -3.92
N GLU A 138 -14.44 -15.37 -4.31
CA GLU A 138 -13.22 -15.55 -5.10
C GLU A 138 -12.17 -16.38 -4.36
N LEU A 139 -12.01 -16.13 -3.05
CA LEU A 139 -11.10 -16.92 -2.21
C LEU A 139 -11.59 -18.37 -2.08
N ALA A 140 -12.89 -18.57 -1.92
CA ALA A 140 -13.49 -19.91 -1.81
C ALA A 140 -13.25 -20.74 -3.07
N GLU A 141 -13.30 -20.13 -4.24
CA GLU A 141 -13.03 -20.80 -5.52
C GLU A 141 -11.60 -21.36 -5.59
N LYS A 142 -10.70 -20.81 -4.77
CA LYS A 142 -9.30 -21.24 -4.66
C LYS A 142 -9.05 -22.11 -3.43
N GLY A 143 -10.09 -22.46 -2.69
CA GLY A 143 -9.96 -23.20 -1.44
C GLY A 143 -9.40 -22.37 -0.28
N MET A 144 -9.57 -21.05 -0.31
CA MET A 144 -8.97 -20.10 0.63
C MET A 144 -10.02 -19.27 1.38
N ALA A 145 -11.25 -19.77 1.49
CA ALA A 145 -12.28 -19.05 2.26
C ALA A 145 -11.86 -18.95 3.74
N PRO A 146 -12.17 -17.84 4.42
CA PRO A 146 -11.93 -17.75 5.85
C PRO A 146 -12.81 -18.73 6.61
N ASP A 147 -12.33 -19.15 7.79
CA ASP A 147 -13.06 -20.07 8.67
C ASP A 147 -14.29 -19.40 9.30
#